data_c7c684b7a9c4053b2e3d9d53751f3296
#
_entry.id   c7c684b7a9c4053b2e3d9d53751f3296
#
_cell.length_a   1.000
_cell.length_b   1.000
_cell.length_c   1.000
_cell.angle_alpha   90.00
_cell.angle_beta   90.00
_cell.angle_gamma   90.00
#
_symmetry.space_group_name_H-M   'P 1'
#
loop_
_entity.id
_entity.type
_entity.pdbx_description
1 polymer ?
#
loop_
_entity_poly.entity_id
_entity_poly.type
_entity_poly.pdbx_seq_one_letter_code
_entity_poly.pdbx_strand_id
1 'polypeptide(L)'
;MTLEEAQKQVDLWIKKYGVRYFSELTNMAVLTEEVGELARIMARKYGDQSFKEGEKDNLSDEMADVLWVLLCIANQTGVDLTDAFTRNLEKKTQRDLSLIHI
;
A
#
# COMPACT_ATOMS: atom_id res chain seq x y z
N MET A 1 -9.91 6.87 10.00
CA MET A 1 -8.99 7.70 9.20
C MET A 1 -9.32 7.50 7.71
N THR A 2 -9.50 8.58 6.98
CA THR A 2 -9.72 8.54 5.53
C THR A 2 -8.39 8.45 4.79
N LEU A 3 -8.41 8.13 3.49
CA LEU A 3 -7.20 8.14 2.66
C LEU A 3 -6.56 9.53 2.62
N GLU A 4 -7.38 10.58 2.51
CA GLU A 4 -6.90 11.96 2.53
C GLU A 4 -6.18 12.27 3.84
N GLU A 5 -6.77 11.90 4.96
CA GLU A 5 -6.15 12.07 6.27
C GLU A 5 -4.86 11.27 6.38
N ALA A 6 -4.85 10.03 5.88
CA ALA A 6 -3.66 9.19 5.88
C ALA A 6 -2.52 9.83 5.09
N GLN A 7 -2.80 10.36 3.89
CA GLN A 7 -1.81 11.07 3.10
C GLN A 7 -1.23 12.27 3.85
N LYS A 8 -2.08 13.05 4.50
CA LYS A 8 -1.65 14.20 5.30
C LYS A 8 -0.81 13.78 6.50
N GLN A 9 -1.21 12.73 7.20
CA GLN A 9 -0.49 12.23 8.37
C GLN A 9 0.91 11.73 7.98
N VAL A 10 1.02 11.01 6.88
CA VAL A 10 2.31 10.54 6.37
C VAL A 10 3.22 11.72 6.03
N ASP A 11 2.69 12.71 5.34
CA ASP A 11 3.46 13.90 4.95
C ASP A 11 3.99 14.66 6.18
N LEU A 12 3.13 14.87 7.17
CA LEU A 12 3.52 15.53 8.42
C LEU A 12 4.59 14.72 9.15
N TRP A 13 4.43 13.41 9.22
CA TRP A 13 5.39 12.53 9.89
C TRP A 13 6.76 12.58 9.22
N ILE A 14 6.79 12.48 7.88
CA ILE A 14 8.04 12.53 7.12
C ILE A 14 8.76 13.86 7.37
N LYS A 15 8.04 14.98 7.32
CA LYS A 15 8.63 16.30 7.54
C LYS A 15 9.12 16.49 8.96
N LYS A 16 8.44 15.90 9.93
CA LYS A 16 8.80 16.04 11.34
C LYS A 16 9.94 15.12 11.76
N TYR A 17 9.91 13.86 11.35
CA TYR A 17 10.85 12.83 11.82
C TYR A 17 11.80 12.34 10.75
N GLY A 18 11.36 12.24 9.52
CA GLY A 18 12.14 11.73 8.40
C GLY A 18 12.93 12.81 7.66
N VAL A 19 12.63 14.06 7.91
CA VAL A 19 13.19 15.26 7.28
C VAL A 19 12.71 15.42 5.84
N ARG A 20 12.79 14.37 5.02
CA ARG A 20 12.37 14.38 3.61
C ARG A 20 12.04 12.97 3.15
N TYR A 21 11.33 12.88 2.05
CA TYR A 21 11.09 11.60 1.37
C TYR A 21 12.38 11.09 0.73
N PHE A 22 12.50 9.78 0.61
CA PHE A 22 13.46 9.20 -0.33
C PHE A 22 13.05 9.57 -1.74
N SER A 23 13.93 9.41 -2.73
CA SER A 23 13.55 9.62 -4.13
C SER A 23 12.41 8.68 -4.53
N GLU A 24 11.66 9.07 -5.56
CA GLU A 24 10.52 8.28 -6.04
C GLU A 24 10.92 6.86 -6.44
N LEU A 25 12.07 6.72 -7.11
CA LEU A 25 12.57 5.40 -7.51
C LEU A 25 13.01 4.57 -6.31
N THR A 26 13.62 5.20 -5.30
CA THR A 26 13.98 4.51 -4.06
C THR A 26 12.72 4.03 -3.35
N ASN A 27 11.69 4.88 -3.25
CA ASN A 27 10.43 4.48 -2.66
C ASN A 27 9.73 3.37 -3.46
N MET A 28 9.87 3.35 -4.76
CA MET A 28 9.36 2.23 -5.57
C MET A 28 10.07 0.93 -5.23
N ALA A 29 11.38 0.96 -5.05
CA ALA A 29 12.15 -0.22 -4.61
C ALA A 29 11.72 -0.68 -3.22
N VAL A 30 11.52 0.26 -2.29
CA VAL A 30 11.03 -0.04 -0.93
C VAL A 30 9.63 -0.66 -0.99
N LEU A 31 8.74 -0.14 -1.85
CA LEU A 31 7.41 -0.72 -2.04
C LEU A 31 7.51 -2.18 -2.48
N THR A 32 8.40 -2.48 -3.41
CA THR A 32 8.63 -3.85 -3.88
C THR A 32 9.11 -4.76 -2.76
N GLU A 33 10.00 -4.26 -1.89
CA GLU A 33 10.46 -5.00 -0.71
C GLU A 33 9.31 -5.29 0.25
N GLU A 34 8.49 -4.29 0.54
CA GLU A 34 7.35 -4.44 1.47
C GLU A 34 6.30 -5.40 0.91
N VAL A 35 6.05 -5.38 -0.39
CA VAL A 35 5.18 -6.36 -1.06
C VAL A 35 5.77 -7.76 -0.92
N GLY A 36 7.09 -7.91 -1.04
CA GLY A 36 7.78 -9.18 -0.81
C GLY A 36 7.61 -9.70 0.61
N GLU A 37 7.70 -8.82 1.61
CA GLU A 37 7.48 -9.18 3.01
C GLU A 37 6.04 -9.65 3.24
N LEU A 38 5.07 -8.93 2.66
CA LEU A 38 3.66 -9.32 2.70
C LEU A 38 3.45 -10.69 2.04
N ALA A 39 4.07 -10.90 0.87
CA ALA A 39 3.97 -12.17 0.14
C ALA A 39 4.53 -13.33 0.98
N ARG A 40 5.61 -13.10 1.71
CA ARG A 40 6.21 -14.11 2.59
C ARG A 40 5.24 -14.53 3.70
N ILE A 41 4.60 -13.57 4.36
CA ILE A 41 3.61 -13.86 5.40
C ILE A 41 2.42 -14.62 4.82
N MET A 42 1.92 -14.18 3.65
CA MET A 42 0.80 -14.85 2.98
C MET A 42 1.14 -16.31 2.62
N ALA A 43 2.35 -16.56 2.12
CA ALA A 43 2.81 -17.91 1.77
C ALA A 43 2.89 -18.83 2.99
N ARG A 44 3.32 -18.29 4.13
CA ARG A 44 3.42 -19.05 5.37
C ARG A 44 2.08 -19.31 6.04
N LYS A 45 1.19 -18.33 5.99
CA LYS A 45 -0.12 -18.42 6.63
C LYS A 45 -1.11 -19.25 5.82
N TYR A 46 -1.09 -19.15 4.51
CA TYR A 46 -2.10 -19.72 3.61
C TYR A 46 -1.54 -20.67 2.55
N GLY A 47 -0.22 -20.76 2.43
CA GLY A 47 0.44 -21.62 1.46
C GLY A 47 1.04 -22.87 2.06
N ASP A 48 1.98 -23.46 1.34
CA ASP A 48 2.65 -24.69 1.74
C ASP A 48 3.81 -24.47 2.72
N GLN A 49 4.19 -23.21 2.93
CA GLN A 49 5.25 -22.86 3.88
C GLN A 49 4.68 -22.64 5.27
N SER A 50 5.49 -22.93 6.28
CA SER A 50 5.14 -22.69 7.67
C SER A 50 5.99 -21.57 8.25
N PHE A 51 5.49 -20.93 9.30
CA PHE A 51 6.30 -19.98 10.06
C PHE A 51 7.48 -20.72 10.70
N LYS A 52 8.64 -20.09 10.67
CA LYS A 52 9.81 -20.56 11.38
C LYS A 52 9.63 -20.30 12.87
N GLU A 53 10.36 -21.06 13.70
CA GLU A 53 10.36 -20.83 15.13
C GLU A 53 10.71 -19.37 15.45
N GLY A 54 9.89 -18.72 16.26
CA GLY A 54 10.07 -17.33 16.64
C GLY A 54 9.51 -16.30 15.65
N GLU A 55 9.08 -16.70 14.46
CA GLU A 55 8.41 -15.80 13.53
C GLU A 55 6.98 -15.51 13.98
N LYS A 56 6.56 -14.27 13.84
CA LYS A 56 5.20 -13.81 14.18
C LYS A 56 4.35 -13.66 12.94
N ASP A 57 3.06 -13.86 13.10
CA ASP A 57 2.06 -13.53 12.09
C ASP A 57 1.78 -12.02 12.17
N ASN A 58 2.47 -11.24 11.34
CA ASN A 58 2.36 -9.79 11.27
C ASN A 58 1.61 -9.33 10.02
N LEU A 59 0.61 -10.07 9.57
CA LEU A 59 -0.10 -9.78 8.32
C LEU A 59 -0.62 -8.34 8.24
N SER A 60 -1.30 -7.88 9.28
CA SER A 60 -1.85 -6.52 9.30
C SER A 60 -0.76 -5.45 9.26
N ASP A 61 0.34 -5.68 9.96
CA ASP A 61 1.46 -4.75 9.97
C ASP A 61 2.15 -4.68 8.60
N GLU A 62 2.34 -5.83 7.95
CA GLU A 62 2.92 -5.88 6.60
C GLU A 62 2.02 -5.19 5.57
N MET A 63 0.70 -5.32 5.70
CA MET A 63 -0.24 -4.56 4.86
C MET A 63 -0.11 -3.06 5.11
N ALA A 64 0.02 -2.65 6.37
CA ALA A 64 0.21 -1.26 6.73
C ALA A 64 1.52 -0.70 6.16
N ASP A 65 2.60 -1.48 6.16
CA ASP A 65 3.88 -1.07 5.60
C ASP A 65 3.79 -0.85 4.08
N VAL A 66 3.07 -1.71 3.36
CA VAL A 66 2.81 -1.52 1.94
C VAL A 66 2.03 -0.23 1.69
N LEU A 67 0.98 -0.02 2.46
CA LEU A 67 0.16 1.20 2.35
C LEU A 67 0.99 2.45 2.67
N TRP A 68 1.83 2.41 3.69
CA TRP A 68 2.71 3.52 4.07
C TRP A 68 3.55 3.99 2.89
N VAL A 69 4.23 3.09 2.22
CA VAL A 69 5.12 3.44 1.10
C VAL A 69 4.31 3.96 -0.08
N LEU A 70 3.15 3.36 -0.36
CA LEU A 70 2.26 3.83 -1.41
C LEU A 70 1.77 5.25 -1.14
N LEU A 71 1.43 5.57 0.11
CA LEU A 71 1.06 6.93 0.52
C LEU A 71 2.22 7.91 0.32
N CYS A 72 3.45 7.50 0.63
CA CYS A 72 4.65 8.31 0.37
C CYS A 72 4.77 8.64 -1.12
N ILE A 73 4.64 7.64 -1.99
CA ILE A 73 4.74 7.82 -3.43
C ILE A 73 3.62 8.75 -3.94
N ALA A 74 2.40 8.56 -3.46
CA ALA A 74 1.28 9.41 -3.83
C ALA A 74 1.55 10.87 -3.47
N ASN A 75 2.04 11.12 -2.26
CA ASN A 75 2.38 12.47 -1.80
C ASN A 75 3.47 13.11 -2.67
N GLN A 76 4.51 12.33 -2.99
CA GLN A 76 5.64 12.81 -3.80
C GLN A 76 5.25 13.17 -5.22
N THR A 77 4.28 12.46 -5.78
CA THR A 77 3.87 12.62 -7.18
C THR A 77 2.63 13.48 -7.35
N GLY A 78 2.09 14.00 -6.24
CA GLY A 78 0.90 14.85 -6.27
C GLY A 78 -0.39 14.11 -6.58
N VAL A 79 -0.44 12.81 -6.33
CA VAL A 79 -1.63 11.99 -6.55
C VAL A 79 -2.53 12.03 -5.32
N ASP A 80 -3.79 12.41 -5.52
CA ASP A 80 -4.85 12.29 -4.52
C ASP A 80 -5.44 10.88 -4.62
N LEU A 81 -5.13 10.03 -3.65
CA LEU A 81 -5.56 8.64 -3.67
C LEU A 81 -7.07 8.48 -3.47
N THR A 82 -7.72 9.39 -2.77
CA THR A 82 -9.18 9.36 -2.63
C THR A 82 -9.83 9.50 -4.01
N ASP A 83 -9.42 10.50 -4.76
CA ASP A 83 -9.92 10.74 -6.11
C ASP A 83 -9.54 9.60 -7.07
N ALA A 84 -8.28 9.20 -7.05
CA ALA A 84 -7.78 8.10 -7.90
C ALA A 84 -8.52 6.80 -7.63
N PHE A 85 -8.73 6.45 -6.37
CA PHE A 85 -9.43 5.22 -5.99
C PHE A 85 -10.91 5.27 -6.35
N THR A 86 -11.56 6.42 -6.14
CA THR A 86 -12.96 6.63 -6.51
C THR A 86 -13.16 6.41 -8.00
N ARG A 87 -12.32 7.02 -8.83
CA ARG A 87 -12.38 6.84 -10.29
C ARG A 87 -12.06 5.41 -10.73
N ASN A 88 -11.12 4.78 -10.05
CA ASN A 88 -10.76 3.38 -10.31
C ASN A 88 -11.93 2.44 -10.02
N LEU A 89 -12.65 2.69 -8.94
CA LEU A 89 -13.83 1.92 -8.55
C LEU A 89 -14.96 2.07 -9.57
N GLU A 90 -15.23 3.28 -10.02
CA GLU A 90 -16.21 3.55 -11.07
C GLU A 90 -15.85 2.83 -12.38
N LYS A 91 -14.59 2.89 -12.76
CA LYS A 91 -14.09 2.21 -13.97
C LYS A 91 -14.30 0.71 -13.90
N LYS A 92 -13.99 0.11 -12.75
CA LYS A 92 -14.20 -1.34 -12.54
C LYS A 92 -15.68 -1.70 -12.53
N THR A 93 -16.52 -0.88 -11.94
CA THR A 93 -17.96 -1.08 -11.90
C THR A 93 -18.55 -1.04 -13.31
N GLN A 94 -18.17 -0.08 -14.13
CA GLN A 94 -18.61 0.02 -15.53
C GLN A 94 -18.20 -1.20 -16.34
N ARG A 95 -16.95 -1.65 -16.18
CA ARG A 95 -16.44 -2.86 -16.85
C ARG A 95 -17.26 -4.08 -16.47
N ASP A 96 -17.53 -4.28 -15.17
CA ASP A 96 -18.22 -5.47 -14.69
C ASP A 96 -19.71 -5.43 -15.05
N LEU A 97 -20.34 -4.26 -15.02
CA LEU A 97 -21.72 -4.10 -15.50
C LEU A 97 -21.85 -4.45 -16.99
N SER A 98 -20.88 -4.03 -17.79
CA SER A 98 -20.79 -4.37 -19.20
C SER A 98 -20.76 -5.88 -19.42
N LEU A 99 -20.01 -6.61 -18.60
CA LEU A 99 -19.91 -8.07 -18.65
C LEU A 99 -21.18 -8.76 -18.21
N ILE A 100 -21.88 -8.21 -17.23
CA ILE A 100 -23.13 -8.77 -16.70
C ILE A 100 -24.27 -8.65 -17.72
N HIS A 101 -24.28 -7.61 -18.53
CA HIS A 101 -25.33 -7.32 -19.49
C HIS A 101 -25.08 -7.92 -20.88
N ILE A 102 -24.07 -8.70 -21.03
CA ILE A 102 -23.84 -9.50 -22.23
C ILE A 102 -24.64 -10.79 -22.14
#